data_564ee9ede3c10f47b8250b59a3e3eed5
#
_entry.id   564ee9ede3c10f47b8250b59a3e3eed5
#
_cell.length_a   1.000
_cell.length_b   1.000
_cell.length_c   1.000
_cell.angle_alpha   90.00
_cell.angle_beta   90.00
_cell.angle_gamma   90.00
#
_symmetry.space_group_name_H-M   'P 1'
#
loop_
_entity.id
_entity.type
_entity.pdbx_description
1 polymer ?
#
loop_
_entity_poly.entity_id
_entity_poly.type
_entity_poly.pdbx_seq_one_letter_code
_entity_poly.pdbx_strand_id
1 'polypeptide(L)'
;MDELRVRMALVIGFAQCLAMWPGVSRSLITIVGGLMVGLSMSAALEFSFLLGLVTLGAATGYDALKHGHAMLQMYDLSALSLGLVVAFASAIVSVKWMVSYLNKHGLAVFGYYRVALALVVTVMLVTKML
;
A
#
# COMPACT_ATOMS: atom_id res chain seq x y z
N MET A 1 9.85 13.02 11.85
CA MET A 1 9.58 11.83 12.70
C MET A 1 9.60 12.12 14.20
N ASP A 2 9.76 13.34 14.60
CA ASP A 2 10.10 13.69 16.01
C ASP A 2 8.96 13.62 17.03
N GLU A 3 7.77 13.13 16.64
CA GLU A 3 6.63 13.07 17.55
C GLU A 3 5.87 11.74 17.58
N LEU A 4 6.43 10.67 17.05
CA LEU A 4 5.78 9.36 17.09
C LEU A 4 5.81 8.78 18.51
N ARG A 5 4.72 8.97 19.26
CA ARG A 5 4.51 8.31 20.54
C ARG A 5 4.02 6.88 20.33
N VAL A 6 4.41 5.96 21.20
CA VAL A 6 3.97 4.55 21.17
C VAL A 6 2.45 4.42 21.04
N ARG A 7 1.68 5.29 21.69
CA ARG A 7 0.22 5.32 21.56
C ARG A 7 -0.25 5.57 20.14
N MET A 8 0.40 6.48 19.39
CA MET A 8 0.07 6.77 17.99
C MET A 8 0.34 5.55 17.11
N ALA A 9 1.48 4.90 17.29
CA ALA A 9 1.84 3.69 16.58
C ALA A 9 0.83 2.56 16.84
N LEU A 10 0.37 2.39 18.07
CA LEU A 10 -0.66 1.40 18.41
C LEU A 10 -2.00 1.71 17.73
N VAL A 11 -2.47 2.96 17.75
CA VAL A 11 -3.72 3.36 17.11
C VAL A 11 -3.65 3.09 15.60
N ILE A 12 -2.55 3.45 14.94
CA ILE A 12 -2.36 3.18 13.51
C ILE A 12 -2.29 1.67 13.26
N GLY A 13 -1.61 0.90 14.12
CA GLY A 13 -1.55 -0.55 14.04
C GLY A 13 -2.94 -1.21 14.18
N PHE A 14 -3.77 -0.75 15.09
CA PHE A 14 -5.17 -1.21 15.20
C PHE A 14 -6.00 -0.79 13.99
N ALA A 15 -5.84 0.44 13.50
CA ALA A 15 -6.50 0.89 12.28
C ALA A 15 -6.14 -0.01 11.07
N GLN A 16 -4.91 -0.53 11.03
CA GLN A 16 -4.48 -1.48 9.99
C GLN A 16 -5.28 -2.80 10.03
N CYS A 17 -5.81 -3.21 11.17
CA CYS A 17 -6.68 -4.39 11.25
C CYS A 17 -7.96 -4.20 10.43
N LEU A 18 -8.50 -2.98 10.34
CA LEU A 18 -9.64 -2.67 9.49
C LEU A 18 -9.31 -2.80 8.00
N ALA A 19 -8.04 -2.65 7.64
CA ALA A 19 -7.56 -2.82 6.27
C ALA A 19 -7.48 -4.28 5.82
N MET A 20 -7.73 -5.24 6.71
CA MET A 20 -7.88 -6.67 6.34
C MET A 20 -9.21 -6.93 5.64
N TRP A 21 -10.16 -5.99 5.70
CA TRP A 21 -11.41 -6.09 4.97
C TRP A 21 -11.16 -5.94 3.46
N PRO A 22 -11.72 -6.86 2.62
CA PRO A 22 -11.51 -6.81 1.17
C PRO A 22 -12.02 -5.47 0.59
N GLY A 23 -11.23 -4.86 -0.30
CA GLY A 23 -11.52 -3.56 -0.91
C GLY A 23 -11.01 -2.34 -0.13
N VAL A 24 -10.60 -2.51 1.11
CA VAL A 24 -10.03 -1.42 1.91
C VAL A 24 -8.53 -1.28 1.64
N SER A 25 -8.10 -0.07 1.29
CA SER A 25 -6.68 0.19 1.09
C SER A 25 -5.94 0.30 2.42
N ARG A 26 -4.99 -0.60 2.64
CA ARG A 26 -4.14 -0.60 3.84
C ARG A 26 -3.40 0.73 4.02
N SER A 27 -2.75 1.22 2.97
CA SER A 27 -2.04 2.50 3.01
C SER A 27 -2.96 3.68 3.31
N LEU A 28 -4.18 3.69 2.76
CA LEU A 28 -5.13 4.75 3.04
C LEU A 28 -5.53 4.78 4.52
N ILE A 29 -5.87 3.63 5.10
CA ILE A 29 -6.25 3.54 6.52
C ILE A 29 -5.10 3.93 7.44
N THR A 30 -3.87 3.49 7.14
CA THR A 30 -2.72 3.86 7.97
C THR A 30 -2.38 5.35 7.86
N ILE A 31 -2.52 5.97 6.68
CA ILE A 31 -2.33 7.41 6.50
C ILE A 31 -3.43 8.19 7.25
N VAL A 32 -4.71 7.81 7.06
CA VAL A 32 -5.84 8.45 7.75
C VAL A 32 -5.71 8.28 9.26
N GLY A 33 -5.38 7.07 9.73
CA GLY A 33 -5.11 6.81 11.15
C GLY A 33 -3.99 7.69 11.70
N GLY A 34 -2.92 7.89 10.94
CA GLY A 34 -1.82 8.80 11.28
C GLY A 34 -2.27 10.26 11.39
N LEU A 35 -3.08 10.73 10.46
CA LEU A 35 -3.65 12.08 10.51
C LEU A 35 -4.60 12.27 11.70
N MET A 36 -5.41 11.26 12.01
CA MET A 36 -6.33 11.32 13.16
C MET A 36 -5.62 11.41 14.50
N VAL A 37 -4.43 10.84 14.64
CA VAL A 37 -3.60 10.95 15.84
C VAL A 37 -2.71 12.20 15.85
N GLY A 38 -2.84 13.08 14.85
CA GLY A 38 -2.17 14.38 14.78
C GLY A 38 -0.83 14.38 14.05
N LEU A 39 -0.49 13.33 13.29
CA LEU A 39 0.69 13.36 12.42
C LEU A 39 0.47 14.30 11.23
N SER A 40 1.55 14.94 10.78
CA SER A 40 1.54 15.65 9.51
C SER A 40 1.35 14.67 8.33
N MET A 41 0.87 15.15 7.19
CA MET A 41 0.70 14.33 5.98
C MET A 41 2.00 13.61 5.60
N SER A 42 3.13 14.30 5.62
CA SER A 42 4.43 13.70 5.31
C SER A 42 4.80 12.60 6.29
N ALA A 43 4.65 12.83 7.60
CA ALA A 43 4.96 11.85 8.62
C ALA A 43 4.04 10.63 8.55
N ALA A 44 2.74 10.82 8.28
CA ALA A 44 1.78 9.75 8.11
C ALA A 44 2.08 8.90 6.86
N LEU A 45 2.50 9.53 5.76
CA LEU A 45 2.96 8.85 4.54
C LEU A 45 4.22 8.03 4.79
N GLU A 46 5.26 8.64 5.38
CA GLU A 46 6.51 7.94 5.70
C GLU A 46 6.26 6.73 6.61
N PHE A 47 5.47 6.92 7.67
CA PHE A 47 5.12 5.83 8.57
C PHE A 47 4.35 4.72 7.87
N SER A 48 3.37 5.05 7.02
CA SER A 48 2.59 4.09 6.25
C SER A 48 3.47 3.27 5.30
N PHE A 49 4.44 3.91 4.64
CA PHE A 49 5.38 3.22 3.75
C PHE A 49 6.34 2.31 4.53
N LEU A 50 6.90 2.77 5.66
CA LEU A 50 7.76 1.94 6.49
C LEU A 50 7.02 0.72 7.05
N LEU A 51 5.79 0.93 7.53
CA LEU A 51 4.94 -0.15 8.01
C LEU A 51 4.60 -1.14 6.89
N GLY A 52 4.32 -0.62 5.68
CA GLY A 52 4.12 -1.42 4.48
C GLY A 52 5.36 -2.25 4.11
N LEU A 53 6.54 -1.65 4.18
CA LEU A 53 7.81 -2.33 3.90
C LEU A 53 8.03 -3.51 4.85
N VAL A 54 7.83 -3.30 6.15
CA VAL A 54 7.99 -4.35 7.16
C VAL A 54 6.96 -5.47 6.96
N THR A 55 5.68 -5.12 6.80
CA THR A 55 4.60 -6.11 6.70
C THR A 55 4.65 -6.90 5.39
N LEU A 56 4.89 -6.23 4.25
CA LEU A 56 5.02 -6.90 2.95
C LEU A 56 6.34 -7.66 2.85
N GLY A 57 7.43 -7.11 3.40
CA GLY A 57 8.71 -7.79 3.46
C GLY A 57 8.63 -9.09 4.26
N ALA A 58 7.97 -9.07 5.42
CA ALA A 58 7.74 -10.27 6.22
C ALA A 58 6.86 -11.30 5.48
N ALA A 59 5.78 -10.86 4.84
CA ALA A 59 4.90 -11.74 4.06
C ALA A 59 5.65 -12.37 2.87
N THR A 60 6.39 -11.55 2.10
CA THR A 60 7.19 -12.04 0.96
C THR A 60 8.29 -12.99 1.42
N GLY A 61 8.97 -12.67 2.55
CA GLY A 61 9.97 -13.56 3.13
C GLY A 61 9.37 -14.91 3.55
N TYR A 62 8.20 -14.90 4.18
CA TYR A 62 7.50 -16.12 4.56
C TYR A 62 7.11 -16.97 3.34
N ASP A 63 6.54 -16.33 2.30
CA ASP A 63 6.16 -17.01 1.06
C ASP A 63 7.39 -17.55 0.31
N ALA A 64 8.49 -16.80 0.29
CA ALA A 64 9.74 -17.25 -0.31
C ALA A 64 10.31 -18.49 0.39
N LEU A 65 10.23 -18.55 1.72
CA LEU A 65 10.68 -19.73 2.48
C LEU A 65 9.77 -20.93 2.25
N LYS A 66 8.46 -20.72 2.10
CA LYS A 66 7.49 -21.80 1.98
C LYS A 66 7.34 -22.33 0.55
N HIS A 67 7.38 -21.46 -0.44
CA HIS A 67 7.12 -21.77 -1.84
C HIS A 67 8.30 -21.50 -2.78
N GLY A 68 9.42 -21.00 -2.29
CA GLY A 68 10.57 -20.58 -3.10
C GLY A 68 11.11 -21.70 -3.99
N HIS A 69 11.14 -22.93 -3.49
CA HIS A 69 11.59 -24.09 -4.28
C HIS A 69 10.65 -24.37 -5.48
N ALA A 70 9.35 -24.26 -5.29
CA ALA A 70 8.36 -24.44 -6.35
C ALA A 70 8.46 -23.31 -7.39
N MET A 71 8.69 -22.06 -6.94
CA MET A 71 8.86 -20.91 -7.83
C MET A 71 10.10 -21.05 -8.70
N LEU A 72 11.22 -21.53 -8.15
CA LEU A 72 12.47 -21.75 -8.90
C LEU A 72 12.37 -22.90 -9.90
N GLN A 73 11.45 -23.84 -9.69
CA GLN A 73 11.17 -24.91 -10.66
C GLN A 73 10.25 -24.45 -11.79
N MET A 74 9.35 -23.51 -11.54
CA MET A 74 8.37 -23.03 -12.53
C MET A 74 8.88 -21.87 -13.38
N TYR A 75 9.79 -21.05 -12.83
CA TYR A 75 10.29 -19.85 -13.50
C TYR A 75 11.81 -19.86 -13.57
N ASP A 76 12.35 -19.45 -14.71
CA ASP A 76 13.78 -19.29 -14.87
C ASP A 76 14.31 -18.16 -13.95
N LEU A 77 15.47 -18.39 -13.35
CA LEU A 77 16.11 -17.44 -12.44
C LEU A 77 16.36 -16.08 -13.09
N SER A 78 16.60 -16.06 -14.38
CA SER A 78 16.77 -14.84 -15.17
C SER A 78 15.47 -14.01 -15.21
N ALA A 79 14.32 -14.64 -15.39
CA ALA A 79 13.02 -13.99 -15.41
C ALA A 79 12.66 -13.42 -14.02
N LEU A 80 12.94 -14.18 -12.96
CA LEU A 80 12.70 -13.75 -11.58
C LEU A 80 13.57 -12.54 -11.20
N SER A 81 14.86 -12.57 -11.55
CA SER A 81 15.79 -11.47 -11.26
C SER A 81 15.42 -10.20 -12.04
N LEU A 82 15.10 -10.34 -13.32
CA LEU A 82 14.65 -9.21 -14.14
C LEU A 82 13.36 -8.61 -13.60
N GLY A 83 12.38 -9.45 -13.27
CA GLY A 83 11.11 -9.02 -12.67
C GLY A 83 11.31 -8.24 -11.37
N LEU A 84 12.20 -8.73 -10.49
CA LEU A 84 12.52 -8.07 -9.22
C LEU A 84 13.17 -6.69 -9.44
N VAL A 85 14.14 -6.60 -10.35
CA VAL A 85 14.83 -5.33 -10.67
C VAL A 85 13.85 -4.31 -11.25
N VAL A 86 13.03 -4.71 -12.22
CA VAL A 86 12.03 -3.83 -12.84
C VAL A 86 10.98 -3.40 -11.83
N ALA A 87 10.48 -4.32 -10.99
CA ALA A 87 9.54 -4.01 -9.92
C ALA A 87 10.12 -3.01 -8.92
N PHE A 88 11.38 -3.19 -8.51
CA PHE A 88 12.06 -2.30 -7.58
C PHE A 88 12.27 -0.90 -8.19
N ALA A 89 12.72 -0.82 -9.43
CA ALA A 89 12.91 0.46 -10.12
C ALA A 89 11.59 1.22 -10.29
N SER A 90 10.53 0.53 -10.74
CA SER A 90 9.21 1.14 -10.90
C SER A 90 8.60 1.57 -9.56
N ALA A 91 8.83 0.81 -8.49
CA ALA A 91 8.39 1.16 -7.14
C ALA A 91 9.04 2.46 -6.66
N ILE A 92 10.36 2.62 -6.82
CA ILE A 92 11.06 3.85 -6.43
C ILE A 92 10.49 5.07 -7.16
N VAL A 93 10.29 4.98 -8.48
CA VAL A 93 9.73 6.07 -9.29
C VAL A 93 8.31 6.39 -8.83
N SER A 94 7.46 5.37 -8.65
CA SER A 94 6.07 5.52 -8.24
C SER A 94 5.93 6.13 -6.84
N VAL A 95 6.74 5.69 -5.88
CA VAL A 95 6.71 6.21 -4.50
C VAL A 95 7.14 7.68 -4.48
N LYS A 96 8.24 8.04 -5.15
CA LYS A 96 8.70 9.42 -5.23
C LYS A 96 7.65 10.34 -5.86
N TRP A 97 7.06 9.90 -6.95
CA TRP A 97 6.00 10.65 -7.63
C TRP A 97 4.77 10.80 -6.73
N MET A 98 4.31 9.71 -6.11
CA MET A 98 3.12 9.70 -5.27
C MET A 98 3.28 10.56 -4.01
N VAL A 99 4.42 10.48 -3.32
CA VAL A 99 4.70 11.33 -2.14
C VAL A 99 4.69 12.81 -2.54
N SER A 100 5.37 13.16 -3.63
CA SER A 100 5.39 14.53 -4.13
C SER A 100 3.99 15.04 -4.51
N TYR A 101 3.19 14.18 -5.13
CA TYR A 101 1.82 14.51 -5.53
C TYR A 101 0.89 14.72 -4.33
N LEU A 102 0.92 13.79 -3.35
CA LEU A 102 0.09 13.85 -2.16
C LEU A 102 0.40 15.05 -1.27
N ASN A 103 1.67 15.42 -1.16
CA ASN A 103 2.07 16.62 -0.42
C ASN A 103 1.54 17.93 -1.07
N LYS A 104 1.30 17.92 -2.38
CA LYS A 104 0.80 19.11 -3.11
C LYS A 104 -0.73 19.16 -3.19
N HIS A 105 -1.39 18.02 -3.39
CA HIS A 105 -2.82 17.94 -3.73
C HIS A 105 -3.68 17.27 -2.65
N GLY A 106 -3.06 16.64 -1.64
CA GLY A 106 -3.77 15.92 -0.59
C GLY A 106 -4.43 14.62 -1.08
N LEU A 107 -5.23 14.00 -0.20
CA LEU A 107 -5.90 12.70 -0.45
C LEU A 107 -7.21 12.81 -1.22
N ALA A 108 -7.78 14.02 -1.36
CA ALA A 108 -9.12 14.22 -1.91
C ALA A 108 -9.25 13.68 -3.35
N VAL A 109 -8.24 13.90 -4.19
CA VAL A 109 -8.22 13.44 -5.59
C VAL A 109 -8.32 11.92 -5.67
N PHE A 110 -7.63 11.20 -4.79
CA PHE A 110 -7.72 9.74 -4.72
C PHE A 110 -9.11 9.25 -4.27
N GLY A 111 -9.76 9.99 -3.37
CA GLY A 111 -11.14 9.73 -2.96
C GLY A 111 -12.11 9.83 -4.14
N TYR A 112 -12.06 10.92 -4.88
CA TYR A 112 -12.91 11.12 -6.07
C TYR A 112 -12.68 10.05 -7.14
N TYR A 113 -11.42 9.73 -7.44
CA TYR A 113 -11.08 8.65 -8.37
C TYR A 113 -11.69 7.30 -7.96
N ARG A 114 -11.60 6.94 -6.68
CA ARG A 114 -12.15 5.70 -6.15
C ARG A 114 -13.67 5.64 -6.24
N VAL A 115 -14.35 6.74 -5.92
CA VAL A 115 -15.81 6.82 -6.05
C VAL A 115 -16.22 6.70 -7.50
N ALA A 116 -15.56 7.41 -8.42
CA ALA A 116 -15.83 7.31 -9.86
C ALA A 116 -15.61 5.88 -10.36
N LEU A 117 -14.49 5.23 -9.98
CA LEU A 117 -14.21 3.86 -10.36
C LEU A 117 -15.25 2.87 -9.81
N ALA A 118 -15.65 3.03 -8.55
CA ALA A 118 -16.68 2.20 -7.94
C ALA A 118 -18.03 2.33 -8.67
N LEU A 119 -18.41 3.54 -9.06
CA LEU A 119 -19.63 3.77 -9.86
C LEU A 119 -19.53 3.08 -11.22
N VAL A 120 -18.41 3.23 -11.93
CA VAL A 120 -18.22 2.58 -13.24
C VAL A 120 -18.32 1.06 -13.11
N VAL A 121 -17.60 0.47 -12.14
CA VAL A 121 -17.65 -0.99 -11.92
C VAL A 121 -19.06 -1.46 -11.53
N THR A 122 -19.75 -0.71 -10.68
CA THR A 122 -21.13 -1.03 -10.29
C THR A 122 -22.06 -1.02 -11.51
N VAL A 123 -21.96 0.01 -12.35
CA VAL A 123 -22.74 0.09 -13.59
C VAL A 123 -22.44 -1.08 -14.52
N MET A 124 -21.15 -1.43 -14.72
CA MET A 124 -20.75 -2.57 -15.55
C MET A 124 -21.30 -3.90 -15.02
N LEU A 125 -21.29 -4.10 -13.69
CA LEU A 125 -21.86 -5.29 -13.06
C LEU A 125 -23.39 -5.36 -13.22
N VAL A 126 -24.08 -4.23 -13.03
CA VAL A 126 -25.55 -4.16 -13.18
C VAL A 126 -25.97 -4.38 -14.64
N THR A 127 -25.20 -3.86 -15.59
CA THR A 127 -25.45 -4.05 -17.04
C THR A 127 -24.97 -5.40 -17.57
N LYS A 128 -24.43 -6.29 -16.71
CA LYS A 128 -23.88 -7.60 -17.10
C LYS A 128 -22.83 -7.54 -18.22
N MET A 129 -22.06 -6.46 -18.26
CA MET A 129 -20.95 -6.30 -19.21
C MET A 129 -19.62 -6.91 -18.72
N LEU A 130 -19.60 -7.45 -17.51
CA LEU A 130 -18.50 -8.18 -16.90
C LEU A 130 -18.89 -9.62 -16.63
#